data_f85cbd7888de562da7cc6fc89b621c4c
#
_entry.id   f85cbd7888de562da7cc6fc89b621c4c
#
_cell.length_a   1.000
_cell.length_b   1.000
_cell.length_c   1.000
_cell.angle_alpha   90.00
_cell.angle_beta   90.00
_cell.angle_gamma   90.00
#
_symmetry.space_group_name_H-M   'P 1'
#
loop_
_entity.id
_entity.type
_entity.pdbx_description
1 polymer ?
#
loop_
_entity_poly.entity_id
_entity_poly.type
_entity_poly.pdbx_seq_one_letter_code
_entity_poly.pdbx_strand_id
1 'polypeptide(L)'
;MTDYNYSFWRRGVFAGLLIIVLALALIPPLTKGTMNLRVFTISTPAPILHFYITINQMELHTAGLPSSIGWVTITWTDNAPKLDLAGQNGQSSPGASIISPIQSGRYDQIRISIQQSSLIYNSAAAPKVVCSSCLYQILANATVPIPPNGYGNLLLVLSPDYESLLDTQPSLALNVVQVSTP
;
A
#
# COMPACT_ATOMS: atom_id res chain seq x y z
N MET A 1 -4.39 26.85 59.82
CA MET A 1 -5.05 25.61 59.33
C MET A 1 -5.51 25.76 57.85
N THR A 2 -4.66 26.22 56.94
CA THR A 2 -5.06 26.51 55.53
C THR A 2 -4.13 25.89 54.48
N ASP A 3 -3.07 25.16 54.88
CA ASP A 3 -2.09 24.66 53.90
C ASP A 3 -2.43 23.31 53.28
N TYR A 4 -3.41 22.57 53.81
CA TYR A 4 -3.76 21.22 53.34
C TYR A 4 -4.57 21.22 52.04
N ASN A 5 -5.35 22.28 51.81
CA ASN A 5 -6.17 22.41 50.61
C ASN A 5 -5.38 22.76 49.33
N TYR A 6 -4.26 23.51 49.52
CA TYR A 6 -3.46 23.99 48.37
C TYR A 6 -2.68 22.85 47.68
N SER A 7 -2.19 21.91 48.47
CA SER A 7 -1.44 20.75 47.98
C SER A 7 -2.35 19.75 47.19
N PHE A 8 -3.56 19.57 47.65
CA PHE A 8 -4.54 18.68 47.00
C PHE A 8 -5.01 19.25 45.67
N TRP A 9 -5.24 20.54 45.58
CA TRP A 9 -5.67 21.23 44.36
C TRP A 9 -4.57 21.19 43.28
N ARG A 10 -3.32 21.40 43.64
CA ARG A 10 -2.16 21.29 42.73
C ARG A 10 -2.02 19.87 42.15
N ARG A 11 -2.18 18.84 42.96
CA ARG A 11 -2.11 17.45 42.52
C ARG A 11 -3.25 17.11 41.54
N GLY A 12 -4.48 17.60 41.79
CA GLY A 12 -5.63 17.44 40.90
C GLY A 12 -5.43 18.13 39.55
N VAL A 13 -4.90 19.36 39.55
CA VAL A 13 -4.60 20.09 38.31
C VAL A 13 -3.51 19.40 37.50
N PHE A 14 -2.42 18.91 38.12
CA PHE A 14 -1.36 18.17 37.44
C PHE A 14 -1.88 16.84 36.88
N ALA A 15 -2.71 16.11 37.59
CA ALA A 15 -3.31 14.86 37.11
C ALA A 15 -4.25 15.11 35.92
N GLY A 16 -5.07 16.16 36.00
CA GLY A 16 -5.97 16.55 34.90
C GLY A 16 -5.19 16.95 33.64
N LEU A 17 -4.11 17.74 33.80
CA LEU A 17 -3.26 18.17 32.69
C LEU A 17 -2.54 16.97 32.05
N LEU A 18 -2.06 16.02 32.85
CA LEU A 18 -1.43 14.79 32.36
C LEU A 18 -2.41 13.95 31.54
N ILE A 19 -3.67 13.80 32.00
CA ILE A 19 -4.71 13.06 31.28
C ILE A 19 -5.03 13.75 29.94
N ILE A 20 -5.13 15.07 29.90
CA ILE A 20 -5.37 15.82 28.68
C ILE A 20 -4.22 15.63 27.69
N VAL A 21 -2.96 15.74 28.14
CA VAL A 21 -1.78 15.52 27.29
C VAL A 21 -1.74 14.09 26.76
N LEU A 22 -2.02 13.11 27.59
CA LEU A 22 -2.11 11.70 27.17
C LEU A 22 -3.24 11.48 26.17
N ALA A 23 -4.42 12.05 26.40
CA ALA A 23 -5.54 11.99 25.47
C ALA A 23 -5.18 12.63 24.12
N LEU A 24 -4.58 13.82 24.12
CA LEU A 24 -4.13 14.49 22.89
C LEU A 24 -3.03 13.71 22.15
N ALA A 25 -2.14 13.03 22.86
CA ALA A 25 -1.11 12.18 22.25
C ALA A 25 -1.67 10.90 21.62
N LEU A 26 -2.81 10.40 22.10
CA LEU A 26 -3.45 9.18 21.61
C LEU A 26 -4.44 9.45 20.46
N ILE A 27 -4.98 10.66 20.31
CA ILE A 27 -5.94 11.00 19.26
C ILE A 27 -5.41 10.76 17.84
N PRO A 28 -4.18 11.21 17.46
CA PRO A 28 -3.66 11.00 16.10
C PRO A 28 -3.60 9.54 15.67
N PRO A 29 -3.11 8.59 16.49
CA PRO A 29 -3.08 7.19 16.10
C PRO A 29 -4.46 6.51 16.05
N LEU A 30 -5.50 7.13 16.63
CA LEU A 30 -6.86 6.60 16.60
C LEU A 30 -7.70 7.13 15.43
N THR A 31 -7.23 8.16 14.73
CA THR A 31 -7.94 8.73 13.58
C THR A 31 -7.63 7.94 12.31
N LYS A 32 -8.62 7.84 11.42
CA LYS A 32 -8.48 7.19 10.11
C LYS A 32 -8.45 8.24 9.01
N GLY A 33 -7.72 7.94 7.97
CA GLY A 33 -7.80 8.59 6.67
C GLY A 33 -8.09 7.55 5.59
N THR A 34 -8.00 7.96 4.35
CA THR A 34 -8.22 7.09 3.20
C THR A 34 -6.98 7.10 2.32
N MET A 35 -6.45 5.94 2.00
CA MET A 35 -5.41 5.79 1.01
C MET A 35 -6.01 5.49 -0.36
N ASN A 36 -5.51 6.16 -1.38
CA ASN A 36 -5.81 5.91 -2.78
C ASN A 36 -4.51 5.52 -3.48
N LEU A 37 -4.33 4.22 -3.70
CA LEU A 37 -3.20 3.69 -4.46
C LEU A 37 -3.61 3.52 -5.91
N ARG A 38 -2.84 4.09 -6.83
CA ARG A 38 -2.93 3.85 -8.27
C ARG A 38 -1.71 3.10 -8.75
N VAL A 39 -1.94 1.98 -9.43
CA VAL A 39 -0.87 1.16 -10.00
C VAL A 39 -0.92 1.27 -11.52
N PHE A 40 0.18 1.68 -12.11
CA PHE A 40 0.36 1.77 -13.56
C PHE A 40 1.48 0.84 -13.99
N THR A 41 1.49 0.49 -15.27
CA THR A 41 2.61 -0.21 -15.88
C THR A 41 3.16 0.56 -17.05
N ILE A 42 4.43 0.35 -17.33
CA ILE A 42 5.04 0.76 -18.58
C ILE A 42 4.44 -0.09 -19.70
N SER A 43 4.44 0.44 -20.94
CA SER A 43 3.88 -0.20 -22.13
C SER A 43 4.23 -1.68 -22.24
N THR A 44 3.22 -2.50 -22.48
CA THR A 44 3.36 -3.94 -22.66
C THR A 44 3.78 -4.23 -24.10
N PRO A 45 4.78 -5.07 -24.36
CA PRO A 45 5.11 -5.49 -25.72
C PRO A 45 3.97 -6.34 -26.30
N ALA A 46 3.65 -6.17 -27.58
CA ALA A 46 2.89 -7.18 -28.29
C ALA A 46 3.69 -8.50 -28.24
N PRO A 47 3.14 -9.61 -27.89
CA PRO A 47 1.77 -10.11 -28.06
C PRO A 47 0.97 -10.26 -26.75
N ILE A 48 1.35 -9.63 -25.64
CA ILE A 48 0.64 -9.80 -24.37
C ILE A 48 -0.65 -8.96 -24.39
N LEU A 49 -1.80 -9.61 -24.25
CA LEU A 49 -3.10 -8.94 -24.17
C LEU A 49 -3.46 -8.57 -22.73
N HIS A 50 -3.21 -9.48 -21.79
CA HIS A 50 -3.47 -9.25 -20.38
C HIS A 50 -2.36 -9.84 -19.52
N PHE A 51 -2.01 -9.11 -18.47
CA PHE A 51 -1.11 -9.59 -17.44
C PHE A 51 -1.75 -9.36 -16.06
N TYR A 52 -2.38 -10.41 -15.56
CA TYR A 52 -3.06 -10.34 -14.28
C TYR A 52 -2.15 -10.67 -13.12
N ILE A 53 -2.22 -9.85 -12.07
CA ILE A 53 -1.68 -10.16 -10.75
C ILE A 53 -2.81 -10.12 -9.71
N THR A 54 -2.76 -11.01 -8.74
CA THR A 54 -3.64 -11.00 -7.56
C THR A 54 -2.83 -10.62 -6.34
N ILE A 55 -3.22 -9.55 -5.67
CA ILE A 55 -2.53 -9.05 -4.47
C ILE A 55 -3.09 -9.78 -3.26
N ASN A 56 -2.24 -10.43 -2.50
CA ASN A 56 -2.60 -11.09 -1.23
C ASN A 56 -2.63 -10.09 -0.06
N GLN A 57 -1.62 -9.24 0.03
CA GLN A 57 -1.44 -8.32 1.15
C GLN A 57 -0.74 -7.05 0.67
N MET A 58 -1.13 -5.95 1.27
CA MET A 58 -0.49 -4.66 1.08
C MET A 58 -0.28 -4.00 2.44
N GLU A 59 0.88 -3.42 2.64
CA GLU A 59 1.24 -2.81 3.91
C GLU A 59 1.98 -1.50 3.66
N LEU A 60 1.76 -0.54 4.55
CA LEU A 60 2.52 0.70 4.63
C LEU A 60 3.34 0.72 5.91
N HIS A 61 4.58 1.16 5.81
CA HIS A 61 5.46 1.34 6.96
C HIS A 61 5.31 2.74 7.53
N THR A 62 5.11 2.83 8.83
CA THR A 62 4.99 4.11 9.55
C THR A 62 6.36 4.80 9.61
N ALA A 63 6.42 6.02 9.11
CA ALA A 63 7.66 6.78 9.03
C ALA A 63 8.30 7.01 10.40
N GLY A 64 9.62 6.83 10.46
CA GLY A 64 10.40 7.02 11.68
C GLY A 64 10.48 5.81 12.60
N LEU A 65 9.82 4.71 12.29
CA LEU A 65 9.98 3.44 12.99
C LEU A 65 11.06 2.58 12.31
N PRO A 66 11.67 1.63 13.05
CA PRO A 66 12.54 0.63 12.43
C PRO A 66 11.79 -0.24 11.42
N SER A 67 12.45 -0.65 10.33
CA SER A 67 11.83 -1.45 9.24
C SER A 67 11.30 -2.82 9.67
N SER A 68 11.68 -3.30 10.86
CA SER A 68 11.18 -4.56 11.44
C SER A 68 9.80 -4.43 12.10
N ILE A 69 9.33 -3.21 12.37
CA ILE A 69 8.06 -2.92 13.04
C ILE A 69 7.35 -1.76 12.33
N GLY A 70 6.12 -1.45 12.73
CA GLY A 70 5.41 -0.27 12.20
C GLY A 70 4.72 -0.49 10.86
N TRP A 71 4.59 -1.72 10.41
CA TRP A 71 3.81 -2.07 9.22
C TRP A 71 2.32 -2.11 9.53
N VAL A 72 1.56 -1.35 8.75
CA VAL A 72 0.10 -1.26 8.85
C VAL A 72 -0.49 -1.91 7.61
N THR A 73 -1.24 -2.98 7.82
CA THR A 73 -1.91 -3.71 6.72
C THR A 73 -3.07 -2.90 6.18
N ILE A 74 -3.13 -2.76 4.85
CA ILE A 74 -4.26 -2.20 4.14
C ILE A 74 -5.27 -3.32 3.94
N THR A 75 -6.49 -3.10 4.43
CA THR A 75 -7.59 -4.05 4.27
C THR A 75 -8.53 -3.59 3.17
N TRP A 76 -9.03 -4.50 2.38
CA TRP A 76 -10.10 -4.28 1.42
C TRP A 76 -11.35 -5.07 1.83
N THR A 77 -12.51 -4.54 1.49
CA THR A 77 -13.82 -5.12 1.89
C THR A 77 -14.24 -6.30 1.02
N ASP A 78 -13.70 -6.38 -0.18
CA ASP A 78 -14.03 -7.41 -1.16
C ASP A 78 -12.89 -8.43 -1.33
N ASN A 79 -12.99 -9.27 -2.34
CA ASN A 79 -11.95 -10.24 -2.70
C ASN A 79 -10.61 -9.55 -2.96
N ALA A 80 -9.52 -10.31 -2.81
CA ALA A 80 -8.18 -9.85 -3.12
C ALA A 80 -8.13 -9.13 -4.49
N PRO A 81 -7.60 -7.90 -4.57
CA PRO A 81 -7.63 -7.12 -5.80
C PRO A 81 -6.84 -7.82 -6.90
N LYS A 82 -7.51 -8.03 -8.03
CA LYS A 82 -6.92 -8.54 -9.25
C LYS A 82 -6.65 -7.37 -10.19
N LEU A 83 -5.39 -7.14 -10.51
CA LEU A 83 -4.96 -6.05 -11.37
C LEU A 83 -4.57 -6.59 -12.74
N ASP A 84 -4.99 -5.91 -13.80
CA ASP A 84 -4.47 -6.13 -15.14
C ASP A 84 -3.34 -5.14 -15.40
N LEU A 85 -2.13 -5.64 -15.49
CA LEU A 85 -0.94 -4.83 -15.71
C LEU A 85 -0.57 -4.70 -17.20
N ALA A 86 -1.32 -5.33 -18.12
CA ALA A 86 -1.09 -5.13 -19.53
C ALA A 86 -1.78 -3.86 -20.01
N GLY A 87 -1.00 -2.94 -20.58
CA GLY A 87 -1.53 -1.78 -21.28
C GLY A 87 -2.15 -2.20 -22.62
N GLN A 88 -3.32 -1.64 -22.97
CA GLN A 88 -3.90 -1.85 -24.27
C GLN A 88 -3.14 -1.04 -25.34
N ASN A 89 -2.72 -1.70 -26.41
CA ASN A 89 -2.12 -1.07 -27.61
C ASN A 89 -0.87 -0.21 -27.35
N GLY A 90 0.01 -0.63 -26.46
CA GLY A 90 1.24 0.11 -26.16
C GLY A 90 1.05 1.38 -25.32
N GLN A 91 -0.15 1.64 -24.86
CA GLN A 91 -0.42 2.66 -23.85
C GLN A 91 -0.24 2.08 -22.44
N SER A 92 0.22 2.89 -21.50
CA SER A 92 0.20 2.52 -20.09
C SER A 92 -1.22 2.13 -19.69
N SER A 93 -1.36 0.99 -19.03
CA SER A 93 -2.65 0.56 -18.48
C SER A 93 -3.29 1.70 -17.68
N PRO A 94 -4.59 1.96 -17.82
CA PRO A 94 -5.28 2.94 -16.97
C PRO A 94 -5.38 2.41 -15.53
N GLY A 95 -4.27 2.14 -14.91
CA GLY A 95 -4.01 1.70 -13.55
C GLY A 95 -5.21 1.24 -12.74
N ALA A 96 -5.04 0.17 -12.02
CA ALA A 96 -6.00 -0.18 -10.99
C ALA A 96 -5.89 0.81 -9.83
N SER A 97 -7.02 1.26 -9.33
CA SER A 97 -7.11 2.09 -8.14
C SER A 97 -7.61 1.24 -6.96
N ILE A 98 -6.86 1.27 -5.87
CA ILE A 98 -7.25 0.64 -4.60
C ILE A 98 -7.49 1.75 -3.58
N ILE A 99 -8.72 1.83 -3.09
CA ILE A 99 -9.11 2.80 -2.08
C ILE A 99 -9.38 2.04 -0.78
N SER A 100 -8.69 2.41 0.28
CA SER A 100 -8.83 1.73 1.57
C SER A 100 -8.72 2.70 2.75
N PRO A 101 -9.55 2.52 3.78
CA PRO A 101 -9.37 3.23 5.04
C PRO A 101 -8.11 2.72 5.73
N ILE A 102 -7.30 3.65 6.24
CA ILE A 102 -6.08 3.35 6.98
C ILE A 102 -5.91 4.34 8.13
N GLN A 103 -5.11 4.00 9.12
CA GLN A 103 -4.76 4.92 10.19
C GLN A 103 -4.09 6.18 9.62
N SER A 104 -4.46 7.36 10.12
CA SER A 104 -3.80 8.59 9.73
C SER A 104 -2.36 8.62 10.23
N GLY A 105 -1.46 9.19 9.42
CA GLY A 105 -0.05 9.22 9.76
C GLY A 105 0.83 9.56 8.56
N ARG A 106 2.13 9.42 8.74
CA ARG A 106 3.12 9.52 7.67
C ARG A 106 3.71 8.13 7.43
N TYR A 107 3.78 7.76 6.18
CA TYR A 107 4.32 6.47 5.75
C TYR A 107 5.50 6.70 4.82
N ASP A 108 6.52 5.85 4.89
CA ASP A 108 7.77 5.99 4.14
C ASP A 108 8.09 4.80 3.23
N GLN A 109 7.37 3.67 3.38
CA GLN A 109 7.53 2.51 2.51
C GLN A 109 6.19 1.85 2.24
N ILE A 110 6.10 1.17 1.09
CA ILE A 110 5.00 0.27 0.73
C ILE A 110 5.55 -1.12 0.45
N ARG A 111 4.84 -2.14 0.94
CA ARG A 111 5.09 -3.55 0.65
C ARG A 111 3.84 -4.19 0.06
N ILE A 112 3.99 -4.84 -1.09
CA ILE A 112 2.91 -5.52 -1.79
C ILE A 112 3.30 -6.97 -1.98
N SER A 113 2.49 -7.89 -1.47
CA SER A 113 2.66 -9.34 -1.63
C SER A 113 1.71 -9.84 -2.70
N ILE A 114 2.24 -10.54 -3.70
CA ILE A 114 1.49 -11.09 -4.82
C ILE A 114 1.27 -12.58 -4.57
N GLN A 115 0.02 -13.01 -4.69
CA GLN A 115 -0.39 -14.39 -4.50
C GLN A 115 -0.35 -15.19 -5.81
N GLN A 116 -0.80 -14.58 -6.90
CA GLN A 116 -0.95 -15.26 -8.18
C GLN A 116 -0.66 -14.32 -9.34
N SER A 117 -0.11 -14.86 -10.43
CA SER A 117 0.00 -14.13 -11.68
C SER A 117 -0.27 -15.02 -12.89
N SER A 118 -0.85 -14.42 -13.95
CA SER A 118 -1.17 -15.12 -15.20
C SER A 118 -1.10 -14.17 -16.40
N LEU A 119 -0.78 -14.73 -17.56
CA LEU A 119 -0.66 -14.04 -18.83
C LEU A 119 -1.69 -14.56 -19.85
N ILE A 120 -2.19 -13.68 -20.70
CA ILE A 120 -2.98 -14.00 -21.88
C ILE A 120 -2.30 -13.39 -23.09
N TYR A 121 -1.90 -14.21 -24.04
CA TYR A 121 -1.24 -13.79 -25.28
C TYR A 121 -2.22 -13.56 -26.44
N ASN A 122 -3.35 -14.26 -26.41
CA ASN A 122 -4.35 -14.23 -27.48
C ASN A 122 -5.71 -14.39 -26.83
N SER A 123 -6.72 -13.73 -27.36
CA SER A 123 -8.10 -13.78 -26.85
C SER A 123 -8.71 -15.18 -26.84
N ALA A 124 -8.23 -16.09 -27.73
CA ALA A 124 -8.66 -17.49 -27.81
C ALA A 124 -7.79 -18.45 -26.96
N ALA A 125 -6.68 -17.99 -26.37
CA ALA A 125 -5.77 -18.83 -25.62
C ALA A 125 -6.18 -18.91 -24.15
N ALA A 126 -6.00 -20.08 -23.54
CA ALA A 126 -6.13 -20.21 -22.09
C ALA A 126 -5.06 -19.39 -21.38
N PRO A 127 -5.37 -18.79 -20.22
CA PRO A 127 -4.38 -18.06 -19.45
C PRO A 127 -3.17 -18.94 -19.10
N LYS A 128 -1.95 -18.46 -19.41
CA LYS A 128 -0.71 -19.09 -18.96
C LYS A 128 -0.45 -18.66 -17.53
N VAL A 129 -0.45 -19.59 -16.60
CA VAL A 129 -0.12 -19.33 -15.21
C VAL A 129 1.38 -19.07 -15.09
N VAL A 130 1.77 -17.89 -14.62
CA VAL A 130 3.17 -17.54 -14.32
C VAL A 130 3.54 -18.09 -12.94
N CYS A 131 2.69 -17.86 -11.95
CA CYS A 131 2.77 -18.57 -10.69
C CYS A 131 1.37 -18.70 -10.06
N SER A 132 1.10 -19.87 -9.47
CA SER A 132 -0.16 -20.17 -8.78
C SER A 132 -0.14 -19.86 -7.28
N SER A 133 1.07 -19.76 -6.70
CA SER A 133 1.30 -19.40 -5.29
C SER A 133 2.61 -18.64 -5.22
N CYS A 134 2.56 -17.37 -5.60
CA CYS A 134 3.74 -16.52 -5.59
C CYS A 134 4.13 -16.17 -4.15
N LEU A 135 5.43 -16.25 -3.86
CA LEU A 135 6.02 -15.64 -2.67
C LEU A 135 6.75 -14.34 -3.05
N TYR A 136 6.19 -13.62 -4.03
CA TYR A 136 6.81 -12.42 -4.57
C TYR A 136 6.36 -11.19 -3.80
N GLN A 137 7.31 -10.37 -3.39
CA GLN A 137 7.05 -9.12 -2.69
C GLN A 137 7.70 -7.95 -3.43
N ILE A 138 6.94 -6.89 -3.59
CA ILE A 138 7.40 -5.58 -4.02
C ILE A 138 7.60 -4.74 -2.77
N LEU A 139 8.81 -4.19 -2.60
CA LEU A 139 9.11 -3.20 -1.56
C LEU A 139 9.57 -1.92 -2.25
N ALA A 140 8.93 -0.80 -1.92
CA ALA A 140 9.28 0.49 -2.47
C ALA A 140 9.26 1.58 -1.39
N ASN A 141 10.20 2.52 -1.51
CA ASN A 141 10.17 3.72 -0.68
C ASN A 141 9.09 4.67 -1.20
N ALA A 142 8.27 5.19 -0.28
CA ALA A 142 7.14 6.04 -0.61
C ALA A 142 6.84 6.99 0.55
N THR A 143 6.93 8.29 0.34
CA THR A 143 6.54 9.26 1.37
C THR A 143 5.08 9.64 1.17
N VAL A 144 4.19 9.08 1.99
CA VAL A 144 2.74 9.30 1.89
C VAL A 144 2.21 9.88 3.20
N PRO A 145 1.81 11.15 3.23
CA PRO A 145 1.05 11.70 4.35
C PRO A 145 -0.43 11.32 4.18
N ILE A 146 -1.03 10.76 5.23
CA ILE A 146 -2.47 10.47 5.29
C ILE A 146 -3.05 11.28 6.44
N PRO A 147 -3.69 12.43 6.15
CA PRO A 147 -4.28 13.27 7.18
C PRO A 147 -5.54 12.61 7.79
N PRO A 148 -5.90 12.98 9.02
CA PRO A 148 -7.16 12.57 9.63
C PRO A 148 -8.35 12.98 8.76
N ASN A 149 -9.25 12.05 8.48
CA ASN A 149 -10.43 12.24 7.61
C ASN A 149 -10.11 12.75 6.20
N GLY A 150 -8.84 12.65 5.77
CA GLY A 150 -8.37 13.07 4.45
C GLY A 150 -7.86 11.92 3.60
N TYR A 151 -7.30 12.27 2.45
CA TYR A 151 -6.79 11.32 1.48
C TYR A 151 -5.26 11.38 1.39
N GLY A 152 -4.61 10.22 1.39
CA GLY A 152 -3.24 10.04 0.93
C GLY A 152 -3.26 9.39 -0.45
N ASN A 153 -2.59 10.00 -1.42
CA ASN A 153 -2.50 9.46 -2.77
C ASN A 153 -1.12 8.86 -2.99
N LEU A 154 -1.05 7.69 -3.59
CA LEU A 154 0.17 7.01 -3.97
C LEU A 154 0.06 6.51 -5.39
N LEU A 155 1.01 6.90 -6.22
CA LEU A 155 1.19 6.39 -7.57
C LEU A 155 2.36 5.41 -7.58
N LEU A 156 2.12 4.19 -8.02
CA LEU A 156 3.12 3.15 -8.20
C LEU A 156 3.19 2.77 -9.68
N VAL A 157 4.37 2.94 -10.27
CA VAL A 157 4.62 2.52 -11.66
C VAL A 157 5.50 1.27 -11.64
N LEU A 158 4.98 0.20 -12.21
CA LEU A 158 5.64 -1.09 -12.31
C LEU A 158 6.15 -1.34 -13.73
N SER A 159 7.30 -1.96 -13.86
CA SER A 159 7.82 -2.50 -15.11
C SER A 159 7.99 -4.01 -14.96
N PRO A 160 7.11 -4.82 -15.56
CA PRO A 160 7.33 -6.25 -15.65
C PRO A 160 8.58 -6.55 -16.48
N ASP A 161 9.35 -7.54 -16.05
CA ASP A 161 10.39 -8.12 -16.88
C ASP A 161 9.76 -9.12 -17.86
N TYR A 162 9.50 -8.63 -19.06
CA TYR A 162 8.81 -9.42 -20.08
C TYR A 162 9.66 -10.56 -20.64
N GLU A 163 10.98 -10.48 -20.60
CA GLU A 163 11.85 -11.59 -21.01
C GLU A 163 11.62 -12.79 -20.10
N SER A 164 11.67 -12.57 -18.78
CA SER A 164 11.38 -13.61 -17.78
C SER A 164 9.95 -14.16 -17.86
N LEU A 165 8.98 -13.31 -18.24
CA LEU A 165 7.58 -13.72 -18.39
C LEU A 165 7.31 -14.53 -19.66
N LEU A 166 8.09 -14.29 -20.72
CA LEU A 166 7.94 -14.95 -22.03
C LEU A 166 8.72 -16.26 -22.13
N ASP A 167 9.58 -16.56 -21.19
CA ASP A 167 10.38 -17.77 -21.15
C ASP A 167 9.50 -19.03 -21.12
N THR A 168 10.10 -20.16 -21.45
CA THR A 168 9.49 -21.50 -21.38
C THR A 168 9.04 -21.84 -19.93
N GLN A 169 9.81 -21.38 -18.94
CA GLN A 169 9.47 -21.42 -17.53
C GLN A 169 9.29 -19.98 -17.01
N PRO A 170 8.08 -19.40 -17.16
CA PRO A 170 7.87 -18.02 -16.82
C PRO A 170 8.08 -17.77 -15.32
N SER A 171 8.78 -16.69 -15.01
CA SER A 171 8.98 -16.22 -13.65
C SER A 171 8.45 -14.80 -13.48
N LEU A 172 7.87 -14.52 -12.31
CA LEU A 172 7.39 -13.18 -12.01
C LEU A 172 8.55 -12.30 -11.55
N ALA A 173 8.84 -11.27 -12.32
CA ALA A 173 9.77 -10.21 -11.95
C ALA A 173 9.14 -8.84 -12.27
N LEU A 174 8.97 -8.01 -11.26
CA LEU A 174 8.38 -6.68 -11.36
C LEU A 174 9.35 -5.66 -10.76
N ASN A 175 9.75 -4.69 -11.55
CA ASN A 175 10.58 -3.60 -11.09
C ASN A 175 9.71 -2.38 -10.76
N VAL A 176 10.00 -1.71 -9.65
CA VAL A 176 9.39 -0.42 -9.33
C VAL A 176 10.20 0.67 -10.03
N VAL A 177 9.54 1.35 -10.97
CA VAL A 177 10.18 2.40 -11.77
C VAL A 177 9.98 3.77 -11.12
N GLN A 178 8.80 4.00 -10.58
CA GLN A 178 8.46 5.28 -9.96
C GLN A 178 7.50 5.07 -8.79
N VAL A 179 7.73 5.83 -7.73
CA VAL A 179 6.79 6.02 -6.63
C VAL A 179 6.65 7.52 -6.44
N SER A 180 5.44 8.03 -6.52
CA SER A 180 5.16 9.45 -6.30
C SER A 180 3.85 9.66 -5.56
N THR A 181 3.79 10.75 -4.82
CA THR A 181 2.56 11.29 -4.24
C THR A 181 2.16 12.49 -5.09
N PRO A 182 1.08 12.38 -5.88
CA PRO A 182 0.56 13.50 -6.67
C PRO A 182 -0.02 14.60 -5.79
#